data_2d7d8a6a7b2d750a4e692e43ed734823
#
_entry.id   2d7d8a6a7b2d750a4e692e43ed734823
#
_cell.length_a   1.000
_cell.length_b   1.000
_cell.length_c   1.000
_cell.angle_alpha   90.00
_cell.angle_beta   90.00
_cell.angle_gamma   90.00
#
_symmetry.space_group_name_H-M   'P 1'
#
loop_
_entity.id
_entity.type
_entity.pdbx_description
1 polymer ?
#
loop_
_entity_poly.entity_id
_entity_poly.type
_entity_poly.pdbx_seq_one_letter_code
_entity_poly.pdbx_strand_id
1 'polypeptide(L)'
;MYPTRFSFLFALAIFLSSAVADPNSVCNTFGIDFVDGNSYFINTLSNDSFTCVSEFEGCNADVADIMLVLPDGDELICSEVQTTPDDTPEMSTCPIQKDQMVSGEYLILIMGNNGDGNPFAYERGTVLHRLLLY
;
A
#
# COMPACT_ATOMS: atom_id res chain seq x y z
N MET A 1 42.16 51.54 -22.50
CA MET A 1 40.88 50.88 -22.78
C MET A 1 40.88 49.52 -22.09
N TYR A 2 40.20 49.40 -20.96
CA TYR A 2 40.19 48.16 -20.20
C TYR A 2 38.87 47.43 -20.53
N PRO A 3 38.92 46.15 -20.95
CA PRO A 3 37.72 45.41 -21.16
C PRO A 3 37.06 45.09 -19.81
N THR A 4 35.87 45.62 -19.62
CA THR A 4 35.05 45.21 -18.50
C THR A 4 34.58 43.78 -18.69
N ARG A 5 35.12 42.85 -17.95
CA ARG A 5 34.58 41.48 -17.90
C ARG A 5 33.30 41.52 -17.11
N PHE A 6 32.17 41.44 -17.78
CA PHE A 6 30.91 41.11 -17.13
C PHE A 6 30.92 39.60 -16.78
N SER A 7 31.18 39.32 -15.52
CA SER A 7 30.92 37.98 -15.00
C SER A 7 29.40 37.84 -14.78
N PHE A 8 28.72 37.19 -15.73
CA PHE A 8 27.37 36.71 -15.48
C PHE A 8 27.48 35.51 -14.52
N LEU A 9 27.27 35.77 -13.25
CA LEU A 9 26.95 34.73 -12.28
C LEU A 9 25.54 34.25 -12.56
N PHE A 10 25.42 33.16 -13.33
CA PHE A 10 24.19 32.43 -13.38
C PHE A 10 24.01 31.77 -12.02
N ALA A 11 23.23 32.41 -11.14
CA ALA A 11 22.71 31.75 -9.96
C ALA A 11 21.69 30.71 -10.47
N LEU A 12 22.11 29.44 -10.55
CA LEU A 12 21.22 28.33 -10.76
C LEU A 12 20.38 28.22 -9.49
N ALA A 13 19.20 28.85 -9.48
CA ALA A 13 18.22 28.63 -8.44
C ALA A 13 17.69 27.19 -8.61
N ILE A 14 18.28 26.27 -7.85
CA ILE A 14 17.71 24.92 -7.70
C ILE A 14 16.46 25.11 -6.88
N PHE A 15 15.31 25.16 -7.55
CA PHE A 15 14.02 25.01 -6.90
C PHE A 15 13.91 23.56 -6.42
N LEU A 16 14.35 23.29 -5.20
CA LEU A 16 13.94 22.12 -4.48
C LEU A 16 12.46 22.29 -4.19
N SER A 17 11.61 21.79 -5.12
CA SER A 17 10.20 21.62 -4.79
C SER A 17 10.12 20.50 -3.77
N SER A 18 10.20 20.84 -2.48
CA SER A 18 9.75 19.92 -1.44
C SER A 18 8.26 19.71 -1.68
N ALA A 19 7.88 18.47 -2.03
CA ALA A 19 6.48 18.09 -2.06
C ALA A 19 5.95 18.25 -0.64
N VAL A 20 5.28 19.37 -0.37
CA VAL A 20 4.62 19.61 0.92
C VAL A 20 3.37 18.73 0.92
N ALA A 21 3.24 17.82 1.92
CA ALA A 21 2.04 17.04 2.11
C ALA A 21 0.83 17.96 2.28
N ASP A 22 -0.25 17.66 1.57
CA ASP A 22 -1.52 18.34 1.74
C ASP A 22 -2.21 17.81 3.01
N PRO A 23 -2.37 18.62 4.09
CA PRO A 23 -3.01 18.16 5.31
C PRO A 23 -4.49 17.85 5.15
N ASN A 24 -5.13 18.32 4.07
CA ASN A 24 -6.55 18.08 3.77
C ASN A 24 -6.75 16.94 2.75
N SER A 25 -5.68 16.31 2.28
CA SER A 25 -5.77 15.19 1.36
C SER A 25 -6.49 14.02 2.02
N VAL A 26 -7.50 13.46 1.33
CA VAL A 26 -8.20 12.24 1.74
C VAL A 26 -7.60 11.08 0.96
N CYS A 27 -6.90 10.21 1.67
CA CYS A 27 -6.31 9.01 1.09
C CYS A 27 -7.34 7.89 1.04
N ASN A 28 -7.70 7.43 -0.15
CA ASN A 28 -8.60 6.30 -0.36
C ASN A 28 -7.79 5.09 -0.85
N THR A 29 -8.25 3.89 -0.51
CA THR A 29 -7.64 2.65 -0.97
C THR A 29 -8.68 1.64 -1.41
N PHE A 30 -8.32 0.85 -2.44
CA PHE A 30 -9.16 -0.16 -3.05
C PHE A 30 -8.40 -1.49 -3.11
N GLY A 31 -9.09 -2.58 -2.80
CA GLY A 31 -8.57 -3.92 -3.02
C GLY A 31 -8.78 -4.35 -4.47
N ILE A 32 -7.74 -4.93 -5.08
CA ILE A 32 -7.80 -5.45 -6.44
C ILE A 32 -8.15 -6.94 -6.43
N ASP A 33 -7.48 -7.72 -5.61
CA ASP A 33 -7.72 -9.17 -5.47
C ASP A 33 -8.43 -9.52 -4.15
N PHE A 34 -8.13 -8.80 -3.08
CA PHE A 34 -8.79 -8.94 -1.78
C PHE A 34 -9.79 -7.80 -1.62
N VAL A 35 -11.01 -8.01 -2.09
CA VAL A 35 -12.07 -7.00 -2.15
C VAL A 35 -13.03 -7.17 -0.99
N ASP A 36 -13.33 -6.08 -0.30
CA ASP A 36 -14.22 -6.08 0.86
C ASP A 36 -15.60 -6.68 0.54
N GLY A 37 -16.04 -7.59 1.39
CA GLY A 37 -17.34 -8.26 1.23
C GLY A 37 -17.36 -9.39 0.19
N ASN A 38 -16.26 -9.65 -0.50
CA ASN A 38 -16.17 -10.69 -1.51
C ASN A 38 -15.54 -11.97 -0.96
N SER A 39 -15.55 -13.03 -1.78
CA SER A 39 -14.82 -14.27 -1.53
C SER A 39 -13.42 -14.22 -2.13
N TYR A 40 -12.47 -14.85 -1.45
CA TYR A 40 -11.11 -15.02 -1.92
C TYR A 40 -10.77 -16.52 -2.01
N PHE A 41 -10.25 -16.96 -3.14
CA PHE A 41 -9.93 -18.37 -3.38
C PHE A 41 -8.41 -18.56 -3.43
N ILE A 42 -7.89 -19.52 -2.69
CA ILE A 42 -6.47 -19.86 -2.72
C ILE A 42 -6.25 -21.33 -3.06
N ASN A 43 -5.15 -21.58 -3.78
CA ASN A 43 -4.68 -22.92 -4.03
C ASN A 43 -3.89 -23.44 -2.83
N THR A 44 -4.44 -24.41 -2.11
CA THR A 44 -3.84 -24.98 -0.90
C THR A 44 -2.65 -25.89 -1.17
N LEU A 45 -2.35 -26.19 -2.43
CA LEU A 45 -1.14 -26.92 -2.83
C LEU A 45 0.05 -25.96 -3.01
N SER A 46 -0.19 -24.65 -3.05
CA SER A 46 0.86 -23.66 -3.20
C SER A 46 1.52 -23.36 -1.87
N ASN A 47 2.84 -23.39 -1.85
CA ASN A 47 3.65 -22.92 -0.71
C ASN A 47 4.14 -21.48 -0.87
N ASP A 48 3.59 -20.76 -1.87
CA ASP A 48 3.87 -19.34 -2.03
C ASP A 48 3.29 -18.54 -0.85
N SER A 49 3.94 -17.44 -0.52
CA SER A 49 3.42 -16.51 0.46
C SER A 49 2.10 -15.90 0.00
N PHE A 50 1.20 -15.65 0.95
CA PHE A 50 -0.02 -14.88 0.68
C PHE A 50 0.33 -13.45 0.32
N THR A 51 -0.28 -12.95 -0.74
CA THR A 51 -0.13 -11.57 -1.21
C THR A 51 -1.49 -10.93 -1.41
N CYS A 52 -1.55 -9.62 -1.26
CA CYS A 52 -2.71 -8.83 -1.62
C CYS A 52 -2.29 -7.57 -2.36
N VAL A 53 -3.13 -7.14 -3.28
CA VAL A 53 -2.88 -5.98 -4.14
C VAL A 53 -3.87 -4.88 -3.81
N SER A 54 -3.35 -3.69 -3.58
CA SER A 54 -4.12 -2.48 -3.31
C SER A 54 -3.78 -1.40 -4.31
N GLU A 55 -4.72 -0.51 -4.55
CA GLU A 55 -4.50 0.77 -5.22
C GLU A 55 -4.90 1.89 -4.27
N PHE A 56 -4.30 3.04 -4.45
CA PHE A 56 -4.55 4.24 -3.64
C PHE A 56 -4.91 5.41 -4.53
N GLU A 57 -5.67 6.34 -4.00
CA GLU A 57 -6.10 7.54 -4.71
C GLU A 57 -6.19 8.73 -3.75
N GLY A 58 -5.67 9.86 -4.18
CA GLY A 58 -5.71 11.12 -3.44
C GLY A 58 -4.75 11.20 -2.26
N CYS A 59 -3.82 10.23 -2.10
CA CYS A 59 -2.89 10.19 -0.99
C CYS A 59 -1.70 11.11 -1.21
N ASN A 60 -1.14 11.61 -0.11
CA ASN A 60 0.21 12.15 -0.12
C ASN A 60 1.23 11.02 -0.30
N ALA A 61 2.43 11.36 -0.79
CA ALA A 61 3.50 10.39 -0.94
C ALA A 61 3.96 9.88 0.43
N ASP A 62 3.74 8.60 0.69
CA ASP A 62 4.09 7.91 1.94
C ASP A 62 3.98 6.40 1.73
N VAL A 63 4.14 5.66 2.82
CA VAL A 63 3.89 4.23 2.89
C VAL A 63 2.60 3.95 3.67
N ALA A 64 1.97 2.82 3.35
CA ALA A 64 0.88 2.25 4.13
C ALA A 64 1.32 0.94 4.78
N ASP A 65 0.98 0.77 6.03
CA ASP A 65 1.15 -0.48 6.76
C ASP A 65 -0.02 -1.41 6.46
N ILE A 66 0.30 -2.66 6.18
CA ILE A 66 -0.67 -3.70 5.85
C ILE A 66 -0.58 -4.79 6.92
N MET A 67 -1.72 -5.14 7.48
CA MET A 67 -1.85 -6.19 8.49
C MET A 67 -2.93 -7.18 8.08
N LEU A 68 -2.62 -8.46 8.17
CA LEU A 68 -3.58 -9.53 7.94
C LEU A 68 -4.06 -10.08 9.28
N VAL A 69 -5.37 -10.08 9.50
CA VAL A 69 -6.00 -10.71 10.66
C VAL A 69 -6.60 -12.05 10.24
N LEU A 70 -6.14 -13.11 10.88
CA LEU A 70 -6.59 -14.47 10.61
C LEU A 70 -7.91 -14.78 11.32
N PRO A 71 -8.61 -15.87 10.92
CA PRO A 71 -9.89 -16.23 11.55
C PRO A 71 -9.84 -16.47 13.05
N ASP A 72 -8.69 -16.86 13.60
CA ASP A 72 -8.48 -17.05 15.04
C ASP A 72 -8.16 -15.75 15.80
N GLY A 73 -8.03 -14.63 15.08
CA GLY A 73 -7.71 -13.33 15.63
C GLY A 73 -6.22 -12.99 15.63
N ASP A 74 -5.34 -13.91 15.23
CA ASP A 74 -3.91 -13.62 15.09
C ASP A 74 -3.68 -12.56 14.03
N GLU A 75 -2.72 -11.68 14.28
CA GLU A 75 -2.37 -10.57 13.41
C GLU A 75 -0.98 -10.77 12.83
N LEU A 76 -0.86 -10.63 11.51
CA LEU A 76 0.40 -10.73 10.80
C LEU A 76 0.72 -9.40 10.13
N ILE A 77 1.91 -8.90 10.36
CA ILE A 77 2.40 -7.69 9.69
C ILE A 77 2.93 -8.08 8.30
N CYS A 78 2.30 -7.54 7.27
CA CYS A 78 2.70 -7.73 5.88
C CYS A 78 3.71 -6.65 5.46
N SER A 79 4.26 -6.77 4.26
CA SER A 79 5.14 -5.73 3.74
C SER A 79 4.36 -4.45 3.47
N GLU A 80 4.97 -3.31 3.82
CA GLU A 80 4.40 -1.99 3.52
C GLU A 80 4.40 -1.71 2.02
N VAL A 81 3.52 -0.82 1.59
CA VAL A 81 3.39 -0.41 0.18
C VAL A 81 3.42 1.10 0.05
N GLN A 82 3.77 1.59 -1.13
CA GLN A 82 3.71 3.00 -1.46
C GLN A 82 2.26 3.43 -1.75
N THR A 83 1.90 4.63 -1.32
CA THR A 83 0.55 5.18 -1.54
C THR A 83 0.44 6.02 -2.81
N THR A 84 1.55 6.28 -3.48
CA THR A 84 1.61 7.04 -4.74
C THR A 84 2.45 6.30 -5.78
N PRO A 85 2.25 6.55 -7.08
CA PRO A 85 1.19 7.37 -7.67
C PRO A 85 -0.21 6.76 -7.57
N ASP A 86 -1.24 7.56 -7.86
CA ASP A 86 -2.63 7.09 -7.88
C ASP A 86 -2.84 5.93 -8.85
N ASP A 87 -3.79 5.05 -8.52
CA ASP A 87 -4.28 3.96 -9.39
C ASP A 87 -3.16 3.01 -9.86
N THR A 88 -2.11 2.88 -9.06
CA THR A 88 -0.99 1.97 -9.32
C THR A 88 -1.13 0.74 -8.43
N PRO A 89 -1.15 -0.48 -9.03
CA PRO A 89 -1.20 -1.71 -8.23
C PRO A 89 0.04 -1.86 -7.34
N GLU A 90 -0.19 -2.02 -6.03
CA GLU A 90 0.85 -2.21 -5.04
C GLU A 90 0.62 -3.53 -4.32
N MET A 91 1.61 -4.43 -4.38
CA MET A 91 1.52 -5.75 -3.79
C MET A 91 2.17 -5.80 -2.42
N SER A 92 1.42 -6.26 -1.42
CA SER A 92 1.91 -6.57 -0.10
C SER A 92 2.03 -8.07 0.08
N THR A 93 3.12 -8.52 0.71
CA THR A 93 3.37 -9.93 1.02
C THR A 93 3.25 -10.14 2.51
N CYS A 94 2.46 -11.13 2.91
CA CYS A 94 2.22 -11.47 4.30
C CYS A 94 3.03 -12.72 4.70
N PRO A 95 3.48 -12.83 5.97
CA PRO A 95 4.36 -13.91 6.41
C PRO A 95 3.58 -15.20 6.72
N ILE A 96 2.79 -15.66 5.77
CA ILE A 96 2.06 -16.93 5.82
C ILE A 96 2.02 -17.53 4.42
N GLN A 97 2.27 -18.85 4.35
CA GLN A 97 2.16 -19.59 3.09
C GLN A 97 0.70 -19.96 2.82
N LYS A 98 0.31 -20.00 1.55
CA LYS A 98 -1.06 -20.32 1.15
C LYS A 98 -1.51 -21.70 1.63
N ASP A 99 -0.59 -22.68 1.68
CA ASP A 99 -0.88 -24.03 2.17
C ASP A 99 -1.12 -24.09 3.69
N GLN A 100 -0.78 -23.05 4.42
CA GLN A 100 -1.00 -22.92 5.87
C GLN A 100 -2.30 -22.17 6.21
N MET A 101 -2.95 -21.57 5.23
CA MET A 101 -4.16 -20.78 5.45
C MET A 101 -5.38 -21.69 5.51
N VAL A 102 -6.22 -21.48 6.53
CA VAL A 102 -7.50 -22.19 6.70
C VAL A 102 -8.63 -21.41 6.03
N SER A 103 -9.74 -22.07 5.71
CA SER A 103 -10.96 -21.39 5.28
C SER A 103 -11.55 -20.59 6.42
N GLY A 104 -12.13 -19.45 6.15
CA GLY A 104 -12.76 -18.58 7.13
C GLY A 104 -12.71 -17.11 6.77
N GLU A 105 -13.09 -16.29 7.72
CA GLU A 105 -13.08 -14.83 7.54
C GLU A 105 -11.71 -14.26 7.87
N TYR A 106 -11.16 -13.51 6.92
CA TYR A 106 -9.91 -12.76 7.04
C TYR A 106 -10.18 -11.27 6.91
N LEU A 107 -9.35 -10.49 7.57
CA LEU A 107 -9.44 -9.04 7.51
C LEU A 107 -8.06 -8.48 7.13
N ILE A 108 -8.03 -7.54 6.21
CA ILE A 108 -6.85 -6.73 5.94
C ILE A 108 -7.08 -5.34 6.51
N LEU A 109 -6.14 -4.88 7.33
CA LEU A 109 -6.08 -3.52 7.84
C LEU A 109 -5.04 -2.75 7.03
N ILE A 110 -5.40 -1.57 6.57
CA ILE A 110 -4.53 -0.68 5.81
C ILE A 110 -4.49 0.65 6.56
N MET A 111 -3.31 1.03 7.02
CA MET A 111 -3.12 2.22 7.85
C MET A 111 -1.95 3.05 7.36
N GLY A 112 -2.03 4.35 7.53
CA GLY A 112 -0.94 5.24 7.17
C GLY A 112 -1.10 6.65 7.73
N ASN A 113 0.02 7.36 7.77
CA ASN A 113 0.08 8.75 8.23
C ASN A 113 -0.21 9.75 7.12
N ASN A 114 -0.35 9.28 5.89
CA ASN A 114 -0.63 10.12 4.72
C ASN A 114 0.33 11.32 4.61
N GLY A 115 1.65 11.04 4.71
CA GLY A 115 2.70 12.05 4.64
C GLY A 115 2.63 13.11 5.74
N ASP A 116 2.27 12.72 6.96
CA ASP A 116 2.00 13.62 8.10
C ASP A 116 0.80 14.56 7.87
N GLY A 117 -0.06 14.23 6.90
CA GLY A 117 -1.32 14.89 6.66
C GLY A 117 -2.46 14.23 7.44
N ASN A 118 -3.59 14.01 6.78
CA ASN A 118 -4.75 13.34 7.35
C ASN A 118 -4.54 11.83 7.40
N PRO A 119 -4.29 11.21 8.58
CA PRO A 119 -4.05 9.77 8.68
C PRO A 119 -5.31 8.98 8.33
N PHE A 120 -5.11 7.74 7.89
CA PHE A 120 -6.21 6.86 7.51
C PHE A 120 -6.05 5.45 8.11
N ALA A 121 -7.18 4.78 8.28
CA ALA A 121 -7.28 3.37 8.62
C ALA A 121 -8.50 2.78 7.93
N TYR A 122 -8.27 1.73 7.13
CA TYR A 122 -9.32 1.03 6.40
C TYR A 122 -9.29 -0.46 6.71
N GLU A 123 -10.45 -1.08 6.61
CA GLU A 123 -10.62 -2.52 6.78
C GLU A 123 -11.23 -3.12 5.52
N ARG A 124 -10.70 -4.28 5.10
CA ARG A 124 -11.30 -5.10 4.04
C ARG A 124 -11.44 -6.52 4.56
N GLY A 125 -12.67 -7.02 4.63
CA GLY A 125 -12.98 -8.38 5.04
C GLY A 125 -13.38 -9.25 3.87
N THR A 126 -12.87 -10.47 3.81
CA THR A 126 -13.28 -11.48 2.84
C THR A 126 -13.44 -12.84 3.50
N VAL A 127 -14.25 -13.70 2.87
CA VAL A 127 -14.30 -15.13 3.20
C VAL A 127 -13.33 -15.87 2.29
N LEU A 128 -12.31 -16.48 2.89
CA LEU A 128 -11.31 -17.24 2.17
C LEU A 128 -11.77 -18.70 2.03
N HIS A 129 -11.72 -19.20 0.80
CA HIS A 129 -12.03 -20.58 0.44
C HIS A 129 -10.78 -21.31 -0.03
N ARG A 130 -10.54 -22.46 0.55
CA ARG A 130 -9.46 -23.36 0.14
C ARG A 130 -9.90 -24.17 -1.08
N LEU A 131 -9.10 -24.15 -2.13
CA LEU A 131 -9.29 -24.97 -3.30
C LEU A 131 -8.11 -25.91 -3.48
N LEU A 132 -8.40 -27.17 -3.82
CA LEU A 132 -7.41 -28.13 -4.28
C LEU A 132 -7.42 -28.09 -5.81
N LEU A 133 -6.43 -27.39 -6.36
CA LEU A 133 -6.24 -27.31 -7.81
C LEU A 133 -5.17 -28.32 -8.23
N TYR A 134 -5.59 -29.37 -8.94
CA TYR A 134 -4.71 -30.37 -9.50
C TYR A 134 -4.19 -29.97 -10.87
#